data_8ad30e7830ea6fffb3cba39bbfc515bf
#
_entry.id   8ad30e7830ea6fffb3cba39bbfc515bf
#
_cell.length_a   1.000
_cell.length_b   1.000
_cell.length_c   1.000
_cell.angle_alpha   90.00
_cell.angle_beta   90.00
_cell.angle_gamma   90.00
#
_symmetry.space_group_name_H-M   'P 1'
#
loop_
_entity.id
_entity.type
_entity.pdbx_description
1 polymer ?
#
loop_
_entity_poly.entity_id
_entity_poly.type
_entity_poly.pdbx_seq_one_letter_code
_entity_poly.pdbx_strand_id
1 'polypeptide(L)'
;MEKNRLSIGHLTTCYHSNFILMQNDDLKTQLNTEIEWKMFGTGPEMVAAFRNNELDIGYMGLPPAIIGIEKDVKIKCVAGGHVEGTIMCAKKKYKGDIQLDNNVFEVLSQFKGSTIGVPAKGSIHDVILSFFIEKYNFQNEIEVINYQQPEIIALDMKSNKLEGGVGTPCLAVFAETLLESHLVIGAENLWDNSPSYGIFFHEDLIEKHPNYVLEFLAFHKKSTTLVRQSPDVAAKMIAETVEMANEEYIKKVLSISPKYCIALSNGYVTSTMEFVEALHRLGYIKRKLVIEDIFNFRFVEKIHPENHHYLIN
;
A
#
# COMPACT_ATOMS: atom_id res chain seq x y z
N MET A 1 32.25 6.54 -1.38
CA MET A 1 32.51 5.10 -1.61
C MET A 1 31.25 4.52 -2.23
N GLU A 2 31.40 3.73 -3.28
CA GLU A 2 30.26 3.01 -3.86
C GLU A 2 29.72 2.03 -2.81
N LYS A 3 28.41 1.85 -2.79
CA LYS A 3 27.76 0.89 -1.93
C LYS A 3 27.72 -0.47 -2.65
N ASN A 4 28.36 -1.47 -2.09
CA ASN A 4 28.48 -2.78 -2.75
C ASN A 4 27.15 -3.55 -2.87
N ARG A 5 26.13 -3.19 -2.06
CA ARG A 5 24.83 -3.86 -2.03
C ARG A 5 23.73 -2.90 -1.58
N LEU A 6 22.57 -2.95 -2.23
CA LEU A 6 21.32 -2.30 -1.84
C LEU A 6 20.31 -3.34 -1.36
N SER A 7 19.80 -3.19 -0.15
CA SER A 7 18.73 -4.02 0.40
C SER A 7 17.39 -3.32 0.22
N ILE A 8 16.47 -3.94 -0.53
CA ILE A 8 15.18 -3.36 -0.90
C ILE A 8 14.06 -4.21 -0.31
N GLY A 9 13.26 -3.61 0.58
CA GLY A 9 12.09 -4.25 1.18
C GLY A 9 10.84 -4.11 0.31
N HIS A 10 10.05 -5.19 0.22
CA HIS A 10 8.74 -5.17 -0.40
C HIS A 10 7.75 -6.08 0.34
N LEU A 11 6.47 -5.87 0.09
CA LEU A 11 5.39 -6.72 0.60
C LEU A 11 5.03 -7.82 -0.42
N THR A 12 4.24 -8.80 0.01
CA THR A 12 3.64 -9.84 -0.87
C THR A 12 2.58 -9.27 -1.82
N THR A 13 2.30 -7.98 -1.73
CA THR A 13 1.24 -7.28 -2.44
C THR A 13 1.50 -7.19 -3.94
N CYS A 14 0.89 -8.08 -4.70
CA CYS A 14 1.17 -8.33 -6.12
C CYS A 14 0.84 -7.19 -7.10
N TYR A 15 0.17 -6.11 -6.66
CA TYR A 15 -0.05 -4.93 -7.49
C TYR A 15 1.06 -3.86 -7.34
N HIS A 16 2.06 -4.07 -6.48
CA HIS A 16 3.18 -3.13 -6.37
C HIS A 16 4.12 -3.24 -7.58
N SER A 17 4.59 -2.12 -8.08
CA SER A 17 5.44 -2.05 -9.28
C SER A 17 6.87 -2.61 -9.10
N ASN A 18 7.29 -2.93 -7.86
CA ASN A 18 8.58 -3.57 -7.59
C ASN A 18 8.76 -4.92 -8.30
N PHE A 19 7.68 -5.69 -8.50
CA PHE A 19 7.76 -6.99 -9.18
C PHE A 19 8.23 -6.87 -10.64
N ILE A 20 7.94 -5.73 -11.29
CA ILE A 20 8.46 -5.41 -12.62
C ILE A 20 9.96 -5.06 -12.54
N LEU A 21 10.37 -4.31 -11.49
CA LEU A 21 11.78 -3.97 -11.30
C LEU A 21 12.64 -5.20 -11.00
N MET A 22 12.10 -6.21 -10.34
CA MET A 22 12.81 -7.45 -10.02
C MET A 22 13.27 -8.22 -11.26
N GLN A 23 12.55 -8.07 -12.37
CA GLN A 23 12.90 -8.67 -13.66
C GLN A 23 13.89 -7.83 -14.49
N ASN A 24 14.27 -6.64 -13.99
CA ASN A 24 15.07 -5.70 -14.77
C ASN A 24 16.56 -5.79 -14.41
N ASP A 25 17.32 -6.53 -15.20
CA ASP A 25 18.76 -6.68 -15.04
C ASP A 25 19.54 -5.35 -15.26
N ASP A 26 18.97 -4.41 -16.03
CA ASP A 26 19.59 -3.10 -16.27
C ASP A 26 19.68 -2.28 -14.96
N LEU A 27 18.76 -2.45 -14.02
CA LEU A 27 18.79 -1.75 -12.74
C LEU A 27 20.09 -2.04 -11.98
N LYS A 28 20.47 -3.30 -11.89
CA LYS A 28 21.71 -3.74 -11.22
C LYS A 28 22.95 -3.18 -11.95
N THR A 29 22.95 -3.24 -13.28
CA THR A 29 24.04 -2.75 -14.14
C THR A 29 24.19 -1.24 -14.01
N GLN A 30 23.10 -0.49 -14.08
CA GLN A 30 23.10 0.98 -14.01
C GLN A 30 23.56 1.49 -12.64
N LEU A 31 23.10 0.85 -11.57
CA LEU A 31 23.50 1.22 -10.21
C LEU A 31 24.91 0.73 -9.84
N ASN A 32 25.51 -0.12 -10.65
CA ASN A 32 26.82 -0.76 -10.38
C ASN A 32 26.88 -1.30 -8.94
N THR A 33 25.82 -1.99 -8.50
CA THR A 33 25.70 -2.52 -7.14
C THR A 33 24.86 -3.79 -7.12
N GLU A 34 25.08 -4.64 -6.16
CA GLU A 34 24.21 -5.79 -5.96
C GLU A 34 22.88 -5.37 -5.33
N ILE A 35 21.77 -5.96 -5.81
CA ILE A 35 20.43 -5.70 -5.29
C ILE A 35 19.93 -6.95 -4.59
N GLU A 36 19.58 -6.79 -3.33
CA GLU A 36 18.92 -7.81 -2.54
C GLU A 36 17.46 -7.39 -2.28
N TRP A 37 16.53 -8.16 -2.82
CA TRP A 37 15.11 -8.00 -2.51
C TRP A 37 14.74 -8.80 -1.26
N LYS A 38 14.09 -8.13 -0.29
CA LYS A 38 13.64 -8.74 0.97
C LYS A 38 12.13 -8.63 1.09
N MET A 39 11.46 -9.77 1.18
CA MET A 39 10.01 -9.85 1.32
C MET A 39 9.61 -9.78 2.80
N PHE A 40 8.58 -8.97 3.09
CA PHE A 40 7.98 -8.82 4.42
C PHE A 40 6.49 -9.14 4.35
N GLY A 41 5.94 -9.70 5.43
CA GLY A 41 4.52 -9.95 5.55
C GLY A 41 3.71 -8.66 5.76
N THR A 42 4.29 -7.68 6.47
CA THR A 42 3.59 -6.46 6.88
C THR A 42 4.49 -5.22 6.82
N GLY A 43 3.85 -4.03 6.69
CA GLY A 43 4.56 -2.75 6.78
C GLY A 43 5.28 -2.52 8.11
N PRO A 44 4.67 -2.81 9.27
CA PRO A 44 5.36 -2.73 10.57
C PRO A 44 6.64 -3.58 10.67
N GLU A 45 6.68 -4.78 10.10
CA GLU A 45 7.90 -5.59 10.03
C GLU A 45 9.00 -4.91 9.20
N MET A 46 8.63 -4.31 8.06
CA MET A 46 9.56 -3.56 7.22
C MET A 46 10.12 -2.33 7.95
N VAL A 47 9.30 -1.63 8.74
CA VAL A 47 9.73 -0.52 9.60
C VAL A 47 10.74 -1.00 10.65
N ALA A 48 10.55 -2.17 11.24
CA ALA A 48 11.50 -2.75 12.17
C ALA A 48 12.85 -3.05 11.49
N ALA A 49 12.83 -3.56 10.25
CA ALA A 49 14.05 -3.80 9.47
C ALA A 49 14.80 -2.50 9.13
N PHE A 50 14.09 -1.41 8.79
CA PHE A 50 14.71 -0.08 8.64
C PHE A 50 15.37 0.40 9.94
N ARG A 51 14.69 0.25 11.09
CA ARG A 51 15.25 0.62 12.41
C ARG A 51 16.54 -0.11 12.71
N ASN A 52 16.65 -1.36 12.28
CA ASN A 52 17.84 -2.20 12.46
C ASN A 52 18.93 -1.95 11.40
N ASN A 53 18.74 -0.98 10.48
CA ASN A 53 19.62 -0.73 9.32
C ASN A 53 19.79 -1.95 8.39
N GLU A 54 18.74 -2.77 8.27
CA GLU A 54 18.72 -3.95 7.39
C GLU A 54 18.19 -3.63 5.99
N LEU A 55 17.62 -2.42 5.80
CA LEU A 55 17.05 -1.92 4.55
C LEU A 55 17.59 -0.56 4.17
N ASP A 56 17.73 -0.35 2.88
CA ASP A 56 18.06 0.92 2.24
C ASP A 56 16.85 1.58 1.60
N ILE A 57 15.99 0.78 0.98
CA ILE A 57 14.79 1.18 0.25
C ILE A 57 13.63 0.29 0.68
N GLY A 58 12.40 0.81 0.68
CA GLY A 58 11.21 0.02 0.99
C GLY A 58 9.97 0.50 0.27
N TYR A 59 9.18 -0.45 -0.20
CA TYR A 59 7.85 -0.28 -0.76
C TYR A 59 6.81 -0.55 0.32
N MET A 60 6.27 0.48 0.96
CA MET A 60 5.29 0.27 2.05
C MET A 60 4.24 1.36 2.14
N GLY A 61 3.15 1.07 2.83
CA GLY A 61 2.09 2.03 3.12
C GLY A 61 2.55 3.17 4.03
N LEU A 62 1.89 4.33 3.95
CA LEU A 62 2.27 5.53 4.72
C LEU A 62 2.04 5.38 6.23
N PRO A 63 0.90 4.83 6.71
CA PRO A 63 0.66 4.70 8.16
C PRO A 63 1.76 3.97 8.93
N PRO A 64 2.24 2.77 8.54
CA PRO A 64 3.36 2.14 9.26
C PRO A 64 4.65 2.96 9.20
N ALA A 65 4.93 3.64 8.08
CA ALA A 65 6.09 4.52 7.96
C ALA A 65 5.98 5.72 8.90
N ILE A 66 4.81 6.38 8.98
CA ILE A 66 4.53 7.50 9.89
C ILE A 66 4.77 7.07 11.35
N ILE A 67 4.24 5.90 11.74
CA ILE A 67 4.47 5.33 13.08
C ILE A 67 5.97 5.09 13.35
N GLY A 68 6.71 4.66 12.33
CA GLY A 68 8.15 4.45 12.42
C GLY A 68 8.93 5.75 12.55
N ILE A 69 8.63 6.75 11.73
CA ILE A 69 9.27 8.07 11.74
C ILE A 69 9.02 8.78 13.08
N GLU A 70 7.80 8.70 13.62
CA GLU A 70 7.47 9.23 14.95
C GLU A 70 8.34 8.60 16.06
N LYS A 71 8.83 7.39 15.85
CA LYS A 71 9.74 6.65 16.72
C LYS A 71 11.21 6.71 16.25
N ASP A 72 11.57 7.78 15.56
CA ASP A 72 12.94 8.10 15.11
C ASP A 72 13.55 7.11 14.10
N VAL A 73 12.74 6.37 13.35
CA VAL A 73 13.24 5.60 12.20
C VAL A 73 13.61 6.56 11.09
N LYS A 74 14.87 6.52 10.66
CA LYS A 74 15.48 7.47 9.71
C LYS A 74 15.13 7.13 8.26
N ILE A 75 13.91 7.38 7.85
CA ILE A 75 13.42 7.16 6.49
C ILE A 75 12.63 8.36 5.99
N LYS A 76 12.65 8.57 4.68
CA LYS A 76 11.82 9.56 3.98
C LYS A 76 11.11 8.92 2.81
N CYS A 77 9.86 9.31 2.58
CA CYS A 77 9.15 9.03 1.34
C CYS A 77 9.69 9.96 0.26
N VAL A 78 10.26 9.41 -0.79
CA VAL A 78 10.86 10.18 -1.89
C VAL A 78 10.07 10.11 -3.19
N ALA A 79 9.12 9.17 -3.29
CA ALA A 79 8.21 9.05 -4.41
C ALA A 79 6.94 8.30 -3.99
N GLY A 80 5.85 8.54 -4.71
CA GLY A 80 4.66 7.72 -4.67
C GLY A 80 4.81 6.43 -5.47
N GLY A 81 3.73 5.68 -5.58
CA GLY A 81 3.66 4.48 -6.40
C GLY A 81 2.24 4.21 -6.87
N HIS A 82 1.28 4.27 -5.97
CA HIS A 82 -0.13 3.99 -6.21
C HIS A 82 -1.00 4.65 -5.14
N VAL A 83 -2.21 5.01 -5.50
CA VAL A 83 -3.22 5.51 -4.57
C VAL A 83 -4.49 4.66 -4.59
N GLU A 84 -5.28 4.74 -3.51
CA GLU A 84 -6.56 4.06 -3.38
C GLU A 84 -6.46 2.52 -3.54
N GLY A 85 -5.57 1.91 -2.77
CA GLY A 85 -5.35 0.45 -2.75
C GLY A 85 -5.97 -0.26 -1.56
N THR A 86 -6.87 0.38 -0.80
CA THR A 86 -7.62 -0.25 0.28
C THR A 86 -9.07 -0.41 -0.13
N ILE A 87 -9.59 -1.63 -0.04
CA ILE A 87 -10.97 -1.99 -0.36
C ILE A 87 -11.61 -2.75 0.80
N MET A 88 -12.92 -2.87 0.80
CA MET A 88 -13.64 -3.82 1.64
C MET A 88 -14.40 -4.83 0.77
N CYS A 89 -14.22 -6.11 1.04
CA CYS A 89 -14.99 -7.18 0.43
C CYS A 89 -15.80 -7.95 1.48
N ALA A 90 -16.92 -8.52 1.09
CA ALA A 90 -17.79 -9.30 1.98
C ALA A 90 -18.58 -10.39 1.24
N LYS A 91 -19.25 -11.24 2.02
CA LYS A 91 -20.16 -12.26 1.49
C LYS A 91 -21.32 -11.63 0.72
N LYS A 92 -21.87 -12.34 -0.25
CA LYS A 92 -22.94 -11.88 -1.16
C LYS A 92 -24.18 -11.28 -0.49
N LYS A 93 -24.47 -11.62 0.77
CA LYS A 93 -25.66 -11.11 1.49
C LYS A 93 -25.58 -9.62 1.84
N TYR A 94 -24.38 -9.02 1.85
CA TYR A 94 -24.16 -7.62 2.17
C TYR A 94 -24.29 -6.75 0.93
N LYS A 95 -24.96 -5.60 1.06
CA LYS A 95 -25.07 -4.62 -0.04
C LYS A 95 -23.79 -3.80 -0.10
N GLY A 96 -23.32 -3.54 -1.30
CA GLY A 96 -22.17 -2.65 -1.54
C GLY A 96 -22.54 -1.16 -1.57
N ASP A 97 -21.51 -0.32 -1.58
CA ASP A 97 -21.58 1.13 -1.60
C ASP A 97 -22.40 1.67 -2.79
N ILE A 98 -22.22 1.13 -4.00
CA ILE A 98 -23.01 1.51 -5.18
C ILE A 98 -24.52 1.34 -4.93
N GLN A 99 -24.93 0.32 -4.19
CA GLN A 99 -26.34 0.05 -3.86
C GLN A 99 -26.85 0.91 -2.71
N LEU A 100 -25.95 1.59 -2.00
CA LEU A 100 -26.21 2.41 -0.82
C LEU A 100 -25.71 3.86 -1.01
N ASP A 101 -25.80 4.38 -2.25
CA ASP A 101 -25.45 5.75 -2.61
C ASP A 101 -24.04 6.19 -2.14
N ASN A 102 -23.08 5.28 -2.20
CA ASN A 102 -21.70 5.45 -1.72
C ASN A 102 -21.60 5.81 -0.22
N ASN A 103 -22.60 5.43 0.58
CA ASN A 103 -22.66 5.72 1.99
C ASN A 103 -21.95 4.67 2.82
N VAL A 104 -20.69 4.94 3.20
CA VAL A 104 -19.85 4.03 4.03
C VAL A 104 -20.50 3.72 5.37
N PHE A 105 -21.25 4.67 5.98
CA PHE A 105 -21.97 4.42 7.23
C PHE A 105 -23.02 3.32 7.06
N GLU A 106 -23.82 3.39 6.00
CA GLU A 106 -24.85 2.38 5.71
C GLU A 106 -24.25 1.02 5.41
N VAL A 107 -23.12 0.98 4.66
CA VAL A 107 -22.42 -0.29 4.40
C VAL A 107 -21.93 -0.91 5.71
N LEU A 108 -21.18 -0.15 6.53
CA LEU A 108 -20.63 -0.66 7.80
C LEU A 108 -21.72 -1.00 8.81
N SER A 109 -22.87 -0.32 8.80
CA SER A 109 -24.01 -0.62 9.68
C SER A 109 -24.56 -2.03 9.51
N GLN A 110 -24.40 -2.63 8.33
CA GLN A 110 -24.80 -4.02 8.06
C GLN A 110 -23.94 -5.04 8.83
N PHE A 111 -22.75 -4.64 9.31
CA PHE A 111 -21.80 -5.53 10.01
C PHE A 111 -21.93 -5.44 11.54
N LYS A 112 -22.92 -4.74 12.08
CA LYS A 112 -23.20 -4.74 13.53
C LYS A 112 -23.45 -6.16 14.04
N GLY A 113 -22.79 -6.53 15.13
CA GLY A 113 -22.80 -7.88 15.68
C GLY A 113 -21.95 -8.89 14.90
N SER A 114 -21.12 -8.42 13.97
CA SER A 114 -20.27 -9.27 13.12
C SER A 114 -18.79 -8.96 13.31
N THR A 115 -17.96 -9.85 12.77
CA THR A 115 -16.49 -9.74 12.81
C THR A 115 -15.94 -9.44 11.41
N ILE A 116 -15.04 -8.44 11.31
CA ILE A 116 -14.32 -8.04 10.10
C ILE A 116 -12.83 -8.34 10.28
N GLY A 117 -12.22 -8.99 9.28
CA GLY A 117 -10.78 -9.21 9.22
C GLY A 117 -10.03 -8.04 8.58
N VAL A 118 -8.85 -7.73 9.10
CA VAL A 118 -7.97 -6.69 8.56
C VAL A 118 -6.51 -7.08 8.74
N PRO A 119 -5.57 -6.64 7.89
CA PRO A 119 -4.15 -6.90 8.10
C PRO A 119 -3.61 -6.36 9.43
N ALA A 120 -2.33 -6.56 9.68
CA ALA A 120 -1.67 -6.27 10.96
C ALA A 120 -2.00 -4.87 11.49
N LYS A 121 -2.07 -4.78 12.83
CA LYS A 121 -2.30 -3.52 13.54
C LYS A 121 -1.26 -2.46 13.13
N GLY A 122 -1.72 -1.26 12.80
CA GLY A 122 -0.90 -0.17 12.28
C GLY A 122 -0.63 -0.25 10.78
N SER A 123 -1.18 -1.24 10.05
CA SER A 123 -1.23 -1.22 8.59
C SER A 123 -2.20 -0.13 8.09
N ILE A 124 -2.06 0.28 6.83
CA ILE A 124 -2.97 1.26 6.22
C ILE A 124 -4.44 0.81 6.32
N HIS A 125 -4.71 -0.47 6.10
CA HIS A 125 -6.06 -1.05 6.13
C HIS A 125 -6.67 -1.00 7.53
N ASP A 126 -5.86 -1.33 8.55
CA ASP A 126 -6.25 -1.27 9.95
C ASP A 126 -6.58 0.17 10.38
N VAL A 127 -5.74 1.13 9.98
CA VAL A 127 -5.94 2.56 10.30
C VAL A 127 -7.22 3.09 9.66
N ILE A 128 -7.47 2.78 8.38
CA ILE A 128 -8.68 3.20 7.66
C ILE A 128 -9.94 2.61 8.31
N LEU A 129 -9.96 1.30 8.57
CA LEU A 129 -11.12 0.66 9.21
C LEU A 129 -11.35 1.21 10.61
N SER A 130 -10.30 1.35 11.43
CA SER A 130 -10.37 1.90 12.78
C SER A 130 -10.89 3.33 12.80
N PHE A 131 -10.49 4.14 11.82
CA PHE A 131 -11.01 5.50 11.65
C PHE A 131 -12.53 5.52 11.45
N PHE A 132 -13.07 4.68 10.57
CA PHE A 132 -14.51 4.64 10.32
C PHE A 132 -15.29 4.06 11.49
N ILE A 133 -14.77 3.02 12.14
CA ILE A 133 -15.38 2.44 13.34
C ILE A 133 -15.48 3.49 14.45
N GLU A 134 -14.43 4.28 14.68
CA GLU A 134 -14.46 5.37 15.64
C GLU A 134 -15.43 6.48 15.21
N LYS A 135 -15.34 6.93 13.94
CA LYS A 135 -16.17 8.00 13.38
C LYS A 135 -17.67 7.73 13.54
N TYR A 136 -18.06 6.46 13.41
CA TYR A 136 -19.48 6.05 13.48
C TYR A 136 -19.89 5.44 14.82
N ASN A 137 -19.00 5.43 15.82
CA ASN A 137 -19.23 4.86 17.15
C ASN A 137 -19.57 3.36 17.12
N PHE A 138 -18.92 2.58 16.25
CA PHE A 138 -19.13 1.13 16.09
C PHE A 138 -18.17 0.26 16.91
N GLN A 139 -17.36 0.83 17.82
CA GLN A 139 -16.31 0.11 18.58
C GLN A 139 -16.85 -1.07 19.40
N ASN A 140 -18.10 -0.99 19.86
CA ASN A 140 -18.76 -2.05 20.62
C ASN A 140 -19.75 -2.87 19.78
N GLU A 141 -19.88 -2.57 18.49
CA GLU A 141 -20.87 -3.19 17.61
C GLU A 141 -20.22 -4.04 16.50
N ILE A 142 -18.97 -3.73 16.11
CA ILE A 142 -18.24 -4.47 15.09
C ILE A 142 -16.92 -4.95 15.70
N GLU A 143 -16.71 -6.27 15.69
CA GLU A 143 -15.43 -6.85 16.11
C GLU A 143 -14.43 -6.79 14.96
N VAL A 144 -13.16 -6.41 15.26
CA VAL A 144 -12.07 -6.36 14.29
C VAL A 144 -10.97 -7.31 14.69
N ILE A 145 -10.58 -8.21 13.78
CA ILE A 145 -9.46 -9.14 13.98
C ILE A 145 -8.32 -8.78 13.03
N ASN A 146 -7.13 -8.56 13.62
CA ASN A 146 -5.90 -8.27 12.86
C ASN A 146 -5.14 -9.55 12.50
N TYR A 147 -4.70 -9.64 11.24
CA TYR A 147 -3.98 -10.78 10.67
C TYR A 147 -2.56 -10.41 10.26
N GLN A 148 -1.57 -11.18 10.69
CA GLN A 148 -0.18 -11.03 10.21
C GLN A 148 -0.01 -11.52 8.77
N GLN A 149 -0.86 -12.45 8.34
CA GLN A 149 -0.92 -12.98 6.99
C GLN A 149 -2.28 -12.63 6.38
N PRO A 150 -2.37 -11.59 5.53
CA PRO A 150 -3.63 -11.10 4.99
C PRO A 150 -4.44 -12.15 4.20
N GLU A 151 -3.76 -13.15 3.64
CA GLU A 151 -4.39 -14.23 2.86
C GLU A 151 -5.34 -15.09 3.72
N ILE A 152 -5.08 -15.19 5.03
CA ILE A 152 -5.94 -15.93 5.98
C ILE A 152 -7.31 -15.27 6.12
N ILE A 153 -7.45 -13.97 5.88
CA ILE A 153 -8.73 -13.25 5.95
C ILE A 153 -9.78 -13.93 5.05
N ALA A 154 -9.45 -14.22 3.79
CA ALA A 154 -10.38 -14.87 2.86
C ALA A 154 -10.72 -16.31 3.29
N LEU A 155 -9.77 -17.05 3.87
CA LEU A 155 -10.00 -18.39 4.40
C LEU A 155 -10.94 -18.38 5.59
N ASP A 156 -10.79 -17.41 6.48
CA ASP A 156 -11.65 -17.24 7.65
C ASP A 156 -13.05 -16.69 7.26
N MET A 157 -13.16 -15.89 6.20
CA MET A 157 -14.45 -15.56 5.58
C MET A 157 -15.14 -16.82 5.03
N LYS A 158 -14.41 -17.71 4.35
CA LYS A 158 -14.95 -18.97 3.83
C LYS A 158 -15.43 -19.91 4.93
N SER A 159 -14.70 -19.95 6.06
CA SER A 159 -15.05 -20.79 7.21
C SER A 159 -16.14 -20.18 8.11
N ASN A 160 -16.73 -19.04 7.73
CA ASN A 160 -17.73 -18.29 8.48
C ASN A 160 -17.26 -17.72 9.83
N LYS A 161 -15.96 -17.55 10.03
CA LYS A 161 -15.43 -16.82 11.19
C LYS A 161 -15.50 -15.31 10.99
N LEU A 162 -15.42 -14.84 9.73
CA LEU A 162 -15.52 -13.45 9.33
C LEU A 162 -16.69 -13.26 8.37
N GLU A 163 -17.31 -12.09 8.44
CA GLU A 163 -18.36 -11.70 7.52
C GLU A 163 -17.82 -10.84 6.36
N GLY A 164 -16.69 -10.14 6.57
CA GLY A 164 -16.01 -9.34 5.57
C GLY A 164 -14.53 -9.16 5.88
N GLY A 165 -13.81 -8.57 4.94
CA GLY A 165 -12.41 -8.23 5.08
C GLY A 165 -12.09 -6.87 4.46
N VAL A 166 -11.27 -6.08 5.15
CA VAL A 166 -10.67 -4.87 4.60
C VAL A 166 -9.22 -5.17 4.25
N GLY A 167 -8.80 -4.82 3.05
CA GLY A 167 -7.44 -5.14 2.59
C GLY A 167 -7.14 -4.60 1.20
N THR A 168 -6.25 -5.29 0.51
CA THR A 168 -5.80 -4.93 -0.83
C THR A 168 -6.73 -5.47 -1.93
N PRO A 169 -6.63 -4.97 -3.19
CA PRO A 169 -7.24 -5.60 -4.35
C PRO A 169 -6.96 -7.11 -4.46
N CYS A 170 -5.78 -7.58 -4.04
CA CYS A 170 -5.44 -9.01 -4.02
C CYS A 170 -6.40 -9.80 -3.11
N LEU A 171 -6.74 -9.27 -1.94
CA LEU A 171 -7.72 -9.90 -1.04
C LEU A 171 -9.10 -10.00 -1.70
N ALA A 172 -9.55 -8.94 -2.38
CA ALA A 172 -10.86 -8.94 -3.05
C ALA A 172 -10.96 -10.03 -4.11
N VAL A 173 -9.96 -10.11 -5.01
CA VAL A 173 -9.94 -11.11 -6.09
C VAL A 173 -9.82 -12.52 -5.53
N PHE A 174 -9.01 -12.72 -4.50
CA PHE A 174 -8.86 -14.02 -3.86
C PHE A 174 -10.15 -14.46 -3.16
N ALA A 175 -10.78 -13.57 -2.38
CA ALA A 175 -12.03 -13.88 -1.70
C ALA A 175 -13.18 -14.13 -2.69
N GLU A 176 -13.27 -13.39 -3.80
CA GLU A 176 -14.24 -13.63 -4.85
C GLU A 176 -14.07 -15.03 -5.46
N THR A 177 -12.85 -15.45 -5.75
CA THR A 177 -12.55 -16.78 -6.29
C THR A 177 -12.86 -17.89 -5.29
N LEU A 178 -12.58 -17.66 -4.00
CA LEU A 178 -12.65 -18.68 -2.96
C LEU A 178 -14.05 -18.92 -2.41
N LEU A 179 -14.89 -17.88 -2.31
CA LEU A 179 -16.20 -17.92 -1.63
C LEU A 179 -17.30 -17.07 -2.29
N GLU A 180 -17.09 -16.63 -3.51
CA GLU A 180 -18.01 -15.76 -4.26
C GLU A 180 -18.34 -14.43 -3.53
N SER A 181 -17.37 -13.85 -2.81
CA SER A 181 -17.50 -12.52 -2.22
C SER A 181 -17.55 -11.44 -3.30
N HIS A 182 -17.87 -10.21 -2.91
CA HIS A 182 -17.81 -9.06 -3.81
C HIS A 182 -17.29 -7.83 -3.05
N LEU A 183 -16.92 -6.79 -3.78
CA LEU A 183 -16.60 -5.50 -3.21
C LEU A 183 -17.85 -4.87 -2.59
N VAL A 184 -17.78 -4.49 -1.34
CA VAL A 184 -18.84 -3.75 -0.64
C VAL A 184 -18.47 -2.29 -0.40
N ILE A 185 -17.18 -1.94 -0.41
CA ILE A 185 -16.73 -0.55 -0.45
C ILE A 185 -15.52 -0.47 -1.38
N GLY A 186 -15.64 0.33 -2.44
CA GLY A 186 -14.56 0.66 -3.35
C GLY A 186 -13.49 1.54 -2.68
N ALA A 187 -12.30 1.55 -3.25
CA ALA A 187 -11.16 2.26 -2.66
C ALA A 187 -11.37 3.77 -2.63
N GLU A 188 -12.04 4.32 -3.63
CA GLU A 188 -12.40 5.74 -3.76
C GLU A 188 -13.35 6.23 -2.66
N ASN A 189 -14.17 5.32 -2.10
CA ASN A 189 -15.14 5.64 -1.04
C ASN A 189 -14.58 5.46 0.38
N LEU A 190 -13.46 4.70 0.52
CA LEU A 190 -12.84 4.49 1.83
C LEU A 190 -11.94 5.65 2.25
N TRP A 191 -11.08 6.13 1.35
CA TRP A 191 -10.18 7.23 1.67
C TRP A 191 -9.67 7.88 0.39
N ASP A 192 -10.12 9.08 0.10
CA ASP A 192 -9.79 9.80 -1.14
C ASP A 192 -8.29 10.04 -1.28
N ASN A 193 -7.76 9.80 -2.48
CA ASN A 193 -6.33 9.91 -2.80
C ASN A 193 -5.39 9.16 -1.84
N SER A 194 -5.90 8.15 -1.11
CA SER A 194 -5.11 7.44 -0.09
C SER A 194 -3.85 6.83 -0.70
N PRO A 195 -2.64 7.21 -0.22
CA PRO A 195 -1.41 6.59 -0.68
C PRO A 195 -1.37 5.12 -0.30
N SER A 196 -1.50 4.22 -1.28
CA SER A 196 -1.43 2.77 -1.03
C SER A 196 -0.03 2.36 -0.60
N TYR A 197 0.96 2.89 -1.29
CA TYR A 197 2.36 2.77 -0.92
C TYR A 197 3.18 3.95 -1.45
N GLY A 198 4.25 4.22 -0.75
CA GLY A 198 5.33 5.11 -1.18
C GLY A 198 6.65 4.38 -1.24
N ILE A 199 7.64 5.03 -1.84
CA ILE A 199 9.01 4.55 -1.90
C ILE A 199 9.81 5.28 -0.83
N PHE A 200 10.18 4.53 0.19
CA PHE A 200 10.94 5.04 1.32
C PHE A 200 12.42 4.71 1.17
N PHE A 201 13.25 5.70 1.45
CA PHE A 201 14.70 5.56 1.49
C PHE A 201 15.22 5.85 2.89
N HIS A 202 16.21 5.09 3.33
CA HIS A 202 16.97 5.44 4.51
C HIS A 202 17.68 6.76 4.30
N GLU A 203 17.66 7.66 5.29
CA GLU A 203 18.25 9.01 5.18
C GLU A 203 19.73 8.97 4.82
N ASP A 204 20.49 8.02 5.35
CA ASP A 204 21.90 7.82 5.00
C ASP A 204 22.11 7.58 3.50
N LEU A 205 21.22 6.83 2.83
CA LEU A 205 21.31 6.61 1.39
C LEU A 205 21.00 7.90 0.62
N ILE A 206 20.03 8.66 1.09
CA ILE A 206 19.65 9.96 0.49
C ILE A 206 20.83 10.95 0.55
N GLU A 207 21.53 11.00 1.68
CA GLU A 207 22.61 11.95 1.92
C GLU A 207 23.93 11.54 1.23
N LYS A 208 24.30 10.26 1.38
CA LYS A 208 25.61 9.75 0.93
C LYS A 208 25.62 9.33 -0.53
N HIS A 209 24.47 8.93 -1.08
CA HIS A 209 24.35 8.34 -2.42
C HIS A 209 23.14 8.89 -3.21
N PRO A 210 22.99 10.23 -3.36
CA PRO A 210 21.81 10.84 -4.01
C PRO A 210 21.62 10.39 -5.46
N ASN A 211 22.69 9.99 -6.17
CA ASN A 211 22.58 9.47 -7.53
C ASN A 211 21.86 8.13 -7.57
N TYR A 212 22.06 7.25 -6.59
CA TYR A 212 21.33 5.98 -6.51
C TYR A 212 19.81 6.21 -6.38
N VAL A 213 19.42 7.24 -5.63
CA VAL A 213 18.02 7.61 -5.50
C VAL A 213 17.43 8.02 -6.85
N LEU A 214 18.12 8.89 -7.61
CA LEU A 214 17.66 9.35 -8.92
C LEU A 214 17.57 8.19 -9.93
N GLU A 215 18.59 7.37 -10.01
CA GLU A 215 18.63 6.23 -10.93
C GLU A 215 17.55 5.20 -10.59
N PHE A 216 17.40 4.84 -9.32
CA PHE A 216 16.34 3.95 -8.87
C PHE A 216 14.95 4.49 -9.21
N LEU A 217 14.70 5.78 -8.96
CA LEU A 217 13.42 6.41 -9.27
C LEU A 217 13.13 6.47 -10.78
N ALA A 218 14.15 6.57 -11.62
CA ALA A 218 13.97 6.50 -13.07
C ALA A 218 13.43 5.12 -13.51
N PHE A 219 13.92 4.03 -12.90
CA PHE A 219 13.38 2.68 -13.15
C PHE A 219 11.99 2.50 -12.52
N HIS A 220 11.78 3.00 -11.32
CA HIS A 220 10.47 2.96 -10.69
C HIS A 220 9.41 3.71 -11.52
N LYS A 221 9.75 4.86 -12.11
CA LYS A 221 8.88 5.59 -13.05
C LYS A 221 8.54 4.75 -14.27
N LYS A 222 9.52 4.07 -14.87
CA LYS A 222 9.28 3.16 -16.00
C LYS A 222 8.29 2.05 -15.63
N SER A 223 8.46 1.44 -14.46
CA SER A 223 7.58 0.36 -13.99
C SER A 223 6.16 0.83 -13.71
N THR A 224 5.95 1.97 -13.04
CA THR A 224 4.61 2.53 -12.83
C THR A 224 3.95 2.96 -14.14
N THR A 225 4.75 3.47 -15.10
CA THR A 225 4.27 3.81 -16.44
C THR A 225 3.82 2.57 -17.19
N LEU A 226 4.58 1.47 -17.11
CA LEU A 226 4.21 0.20 -17.75
C LEU A 226 2.88 -0.34 -17.22
N VAL A 227 2.69 -0.34 -15.88
CA VAL A 227 1.42 -0.78 -15.28
C VAL A 227 0.26 0.04 -15.81
N ARG A 228 0.41 1.36 -15.91
CA ARG A 228 -0.65 2.26 -16.37
C ARG A 228 -0.95 2.15 -17.85
N GLN A 229 0.09 2.07 -18.70
CA GLN A 229 -0.05 2.14 -20.17
C GLN A 229 -0.20 0.77 -20.83
N SER A 230 0.28 -0.29 -20.20
CA SER A 230 0.29 -1.64 -20.73
C SER A 230 0.01 -2.67 -19.61
N PRO A 231 -1.19 -2.60 -18.97
CA PRO A 231 -1.51 -3.43 -17.81
C PRO A 231 -1.43 -4.93 -18.08
N ASP A 232 -1.73 -5.37 -19.30
CA ASP A 232 -1.60 -6.78 -19.69
C ASP A 232 -0.13 -7.24 -19.67
N VAL A 233 0.78 -6.42 -20.20
CA VAL A 233 2.22 -6.72 -20.16
C VAL A 233 2.73 -6.72 -18.71
N ALA A 234 2.31 -5.73 -17.93
CA ALA A 234 2.67 -5.65 -16.53
C ALA A 234 2.14 -6.87 -15.75
N ALA A 235 0.90 -7.30 -16.00
CA ALA A 235 0.31 -8.47 -15.34
C ALA A 235 1.09 -9.75 -15.64
N LYS A 236 1.50 -9.95 -16.89
CA LYS A 236 2.34 -11.09 -17.28
C LYS A 236 3.68 -11.07 -16.54
N MET A 237 4.40 -9.94 -16.55
CA MET A 237 5.67 -9.80 -15.83
C MET A 237 5.51 -10.06 -14.33
N ILE A 238 4.49 -9.49 -13.71
CA ILE A 238 4.23 -9.71 -12.28
C ILE A 238 3.94 -11.20 -12.01
N ALA A 239 3.12 -11.85 -12.83
CA ALA A 239 2.81 -13.27 -12.67
C ALA A 239 4.04 -14.18 -12.81
N GLU A 240 4.99 -13.82 -13.69
CA GLU A 240 6.26 -14.54 -13.83
C GLU A 240 7.17 -14.38 -12.58
N THR A 241 7.02 -13.29 -11.82
CA THR A 241 7.79 -13.04 -10.58
C THR A 241 7.11 -13.65 -9.36
N VAL A 242 5.77 -13.62 -9.32
CA VAL A 242 4.94 -14.10 -8.21
C VAL A 242 4.42 -15.50 -8.54
N GLU A 243 5.19 -16.52 -8.20
CA GLU A 243 4.91 -17.94 -8.57
C GLU A 243 3.51 -18.46 -8.24
N MET A 244 2.82 -17.87 -7.26
CA MET A 244 1.49 -18.28 -6.81
C MET A 244 0.32 -17.59 -7.51
N ALA A 245 0.57 -16.62 -8.39
CA ALA A 245 -0.46 -15.82 -9.05
C ALA A 245 -0.37 -15.99 -10.59
N ASN A 246 -1.47 -16.34 -11.25
CA ASN A 246 -1.52 -16.37 -12.69
C ASN A 246 -1.83 -14.98 -13.29
N GLU A 247 -1.59 -14.81 -14.59
CA GLU A 247 -1.78 -13.56 -15.31
C GLU A 247 -3.21 -13.01 -15.19
N GLU A 248 -4.24 -13.85 -15.28
CA GLU A 248 -5.64 -13.44 -15.19
C GLU A 248 -5.99 -12.88 -13.80
N TYR A 249 -5.45 -13.51 -12.74
CA TYR A 249 -5.59 -13.02 -11.39
C TYR A 249 -4.96 -11.62 -11.25
N ILE A 250 -3.73 -11.44 -11.75
CA ILE A 250 -3.04 -10.15 -11.68
C ILE A 250 -3.78 -9.08 -12.50
N LYS A 251 -4.25 -9.38 -13.71
CA LYS A 251 -5.07 -8.45 -14.52
C LYS A 251 -6.28 -7.95 -13.74
N LYS A 252 -6.99 -8.86 -13.08
CA LYS A 252 -8.15 -8.52 -12.27
C LYS A 252 -7.76 -7.65 -11.07
N VAL A 253 -6.67 -7.96 -10.38
CA VAL A 253 -6.14 -7.14 -9.28
C VAL A 253 -5.79 -5.72 -9.75
N LEU A 254 -5.06 -5.59 -10.85
CA LEU A 254 -4.66 -4.29 -11.40
C LEU A 254 -5.86 -3.44 -11.85
N SER A 255 -6.96 -4.07 -12.29
CA SER A 255 -8.15 -3.37 -12.75
C SER A 255 -9.00 -2.75 -11.65
N ILE A 256 -8.88 -3.20 -10.39
CA ILE A 256 -9.67 -2.68 -9.26
C ILE A 256 -9.28 -1.24 -8.92
N SER A 257 -7.99 -0.91 -8.97
CA SER A 257 -7.51 0.46 -8.72
C SER A 257 -6.30 0.75 -9.61
N PRO A 258 -6.50 1.20 -10.86
CA PRO A 258 -5.42 1.40 -11.84
C PRO A 258 -4.70 2.76 -11.69
N LYS A 259 -4.61 3.33 -10.48
CA LYS A 259 -4.12 4.69 -10.21
C LYS A 259 -2.62 4.70 -9.86
N TYR A 260 -1.76 4.54 -10.86
CA TYR A 260 -0.29 4.48 -10.71
C TYR A 260 0.43 5.75 -11.13
N CYS A 261 1.27 6.29 -10.27
CA CYS A 261 2.19 7.39 -10.56
C CYS A 261 3.27 7.47 -9.47
N ILE A 262 4.45 8.01 -9.81
CA ILE A 262 5.51 8.25 -8.82
C ILE A 262 5.40 9.62 -8.13
N ALA A 263 4.50 10.49 -8.60
CA ALA A 263 4.37 11.85 -8.08
C ALA A 263 3.97 11.85 -6.59
N LEU A 264 4.51 12.79 -5.87
CA LEU A 264 4.00 13.23 -4.56
C LEU A 264 3.05 14.40 -4.78
N SER A 265 1.87 14.12 -5.37
CA SER A 265 0.87 15.15 -5.68
C SER A 265 0.29 15.79 -4.42
N ASN A 266 -0.34 16.96 -4.57
CA ASN A 266 -1.01 17.61 -3.45
C ASN A 266 -2.03 16.69 -2.77
N GLY A 267 -2.84 15.95 -3.55
CA GLY A 267 -3.79 14.98 -3.01
C GLY A 267 -3.10 13.86 -2.21
N TYR A 268 -2.01 13.31 -2.74
CA TYR A 268 -1.18 12.31 -2.06
C TYR A 268 -0.66 12.82 -0.72
N VAL A 269 -0.09 14.04 -0.69
CA VAL A 269 0.47 14.65 0.52
C VAL A 269 -0.64 15.00 1.51
N THR A 270 -1.73 15.63 1.08
CA THR A 270 -2.86 15.98 1.94
C THR A 270 -3.45 14.73 2.59
N SER A 271 -3.72 13.70 1.81
CA SER A 271 -4.24 12.43 2.33
C SER A 271 -3.27 11.75 3.32
N THR A 272 -1.95 11.87 3.10
CA THR A 272 -0.94 11.42 4.08
C THR A 272 -1.05 12.20 5.40
N MET A 273 -1.24 13.52 5.33
CA MET A 273 -1.39 14.33 6.55
C MET A 273 -2.71 14.04 7.29
N GLU A 274 -3.76 13.64 6.57
CA GLU A 274 -4.98 13.12 7.20
C GLU A 274 -4.73 11.80 7.94
N PHE A 275 -3.85 10.93 7.42
CA PHE A 275 -3.39 9.76 8.19
C PHE A 275 -2.63 10.15 9.45
N VAL A 276 -1.81 11.20 9.45
CA VAL A 276 -1.15 11.71 10.68
C VAL A 276 -2.20 12.08 11.72
N GLU A 277 -3.25 12.81 11.33
CA GLU A 277 -4.34 13.18 12.21
C GLU A 277 -5.10 11.96 12.76
N ALA A 278 -5.43 11.00 11.89
CA ALA A 278 -6.12 9.77 12.27
C ALA A 278 -5.27 8.92 13.23
N LEU A 279 -4.00 8.73 12.92
CA LEU A 279 -3.05 7.97 13.74
C LEU A 279 -2.88 8.58 15.14
N HIS A 280 -2.81 9.92 15.21
CA HIS A 280 -2.73 10.62 16.49
C HIS A 280 -4.02 10.44 17.30
N ARG A 281 -5.19 10.62 16.67
CA ARG A 281 -6.49 10.47 17.32
C ARG A 281 -6.73 9.03 17.79
N LEU A 282 -6.36 8.04 17.01
CA LEU A 282 -6.46 6.62 17.34
C LEU A 282 -5.37 6.13 18.31
N GLY A 283 -4.42 7.00 18.70
CA GLY A 283 -3.38 6.69 19.68
C GLY A 283 -2.22 5.84 19.15
N TYR A 284 -2.04 5.73 17.84
CA TYR A 284 -0.88 5.03 17.25
C TYR A 284 0.40 5.84 17.36
N ILE A 285 0.29 7.18 17.31
CA ILE A 285 1.40 8.14 17.49
C ILE A 285 1.06 9.15 18.59
N LYS A 286 2.09 9.66 19.27
CA LYS A 286 1.95 10.67 20.33
C LYS A 286 2.18 12.09 19.80
N ARG A 287 3.07 12.24 18.83
CA ARG A 287 3.44 13.52 18.19
C ARG A 287 2.91 13.53 16.75
N LYS A 288 2.27 14.62 16.36
CA LYS A 288 1.91 14.84 14.95
C LYS A 288 3.17 15.21 14.18
N LEU A 289 3.38 14.53 13.08
CA LEU A 289 4.47 14.81 12.15
C LEU A 289 4.08 15.96 11.21
N VAL A 290 5.07 16.67 10.69
CA VAL A 290 4.90 17.65 9.61
C VAL A 290 5.35 17.06 8.28
N ILE A 291 5.05 17.74 7.17
CA ILE A 291 5.35 17.26 5.82
C ILE A 291 6.83 16.91 5.66
N GLU A 292 7.71 17.75 6.17
CA GLU A 292 9.17 17.61 6.09
C GLU A 292 9.70 16.43 6.92
N ASP A 293 8.97 16.00 7.95
CA ASP A 293 9.30 14.77 8.69
C ASP A 293 9.16 13.54 7.81
N ILE A 294 8.19 13.52 6.88
CA ILE A 294 7.78 12.36 6.10
C ILE A 294 8.39 12.37 4.70
N PHE A 295 8.41 13.51 4.01
CA PHE A 295 8.71 13.60 2.59
C PHE A 295 10.04 14.26 2.26
N ASN A 296 10.65 13.83 1.14
CA ASN A 296 11.74 14.53 0.47
C ASN A 296 11.42 14.62 -1.03
N PHE A 297 10.95 15.79 -1.46
CA PHE A 297 10.48 16.04 -2.84
C PHE A 297 11.59 16.18 -3.87
N ARG A 298 12.82 16.50 -3.42
CA ARG A 298 13.97 16.89 -4.28
C ARG A 298 14.22 15.94 -5.46
N PHE A 299 13.94 14.65 -5.30
CA PHE A 299 14.26 13.66 -6.31
C PHE A 299 13.11 13.45 -7.28
N VAL A 300 11.90 13.27 -6.77
CA VAL A 300 10.73 13.02 -7.61
C VAL A 300 10.45 14.20 -8.53
N GLU A 301 10.63 15.44 -8.08
CA GLU A 301 10.47 16.64 -8.91
C GLU A 301 11.43 16.68 -10.11
N LYS A 302 12.64 16.12 -9.98
CA LYS A 302 13.59 16.01 -11.09
C LYS A 302 13.22 14.90 -12.06
N ILE A 303 12.74 13.77 -11.56
CA ILE A 303 12.42 12.59 -12.37
C ILE A 303 11.03 12.69 -13.01
N HIS A 304 10.09 13.39 -12.38
CA HIS A 304 8.71 13.54 -12.79
C HIS A 304 8.25 15.01 -12.68
N PRO A 305 8.76 15.90 -13.56
CA PRO A 305 8.37 17.30 -13.56
C PRO A 305 6.97 17.56 -14.13
N GLU A 306 6.37 16.57 -14.80
CA GLU A 306 5.03 16.63 -15.37
C GLU A 306 3.93 16.47 -14.29
N ASN A 307 2.68 16.76 -14.67
CA ASN A 307 1.53 16.52 -13.80
C ASN A 307 1.41 15.05 -13.40
N HIS A 308 0.83 14.79 -12.22
CA HIS A 308 0.60 13.42 -11.78
C HIS A 308 -0.43 12.68 -12.65
N HIS A 309 -0.37 11.35 -12.61
CA HIS A 309 -1.21 10.45 -13.42
C HIS A 309 -2.16 9.60 -12.57
N TYR A 310 -2.47 10.00 -11.34
CA TYR A 310 -3.42 9.28 -10.48
C TYR A 310 -4.87 9.44 -10.94
N LEU A 311 -5.17 10.46 -11.74
CA LEU A 311 -6.50 10.61 -12.33
C LEU A 311 -6.64 9.63 -13.50
N ILE A 312 -7.73 8.88 -13.52
CA ILE A 312 -8.14 8.07 -14.67
C ILE A 312 -8.98 9.02 -15.54
N ASN A 313 -8.49 9.31 -16.75
CA ASN A 313 -9.25 10.05 -17.76
C ASN A 313 -10.24 9.12 -18.45
#